data_7288c61816279e0ff2dbe7b07e07ca1a
#
_entry.id   7288c61816279e0ff2dbe7b07e07ca1a
#
_cell.length_a   1.000
_cell.length_b   1.000
_cell.length_c   1.000
_cell.angle_alpha   90.00
_cell.angle_beta   90.00
_cell.angle_gamma   90.00
#
_symmetry.space_group_name_H-M   'P 1'
#
loop_
_entity.id
_entity.type
_entity.pdbx_description
1 polymer ?
#
loop_
_entity_poly.entity_id
_entity_poly.type
_entity_poly.pdbx_seq_one_letter_code
_entity_poly.pdbx_strand_id
1 'polypeptide(L)'
;HAHIYDLAGRKPDFIWYPCVDKGPDEGGANSFHCPMVTSYPETIQANMDEIFTKYGTRFLHPFLPLHHPAKLHKILKRIFRPFKISGSEIDAAQRKAEAAREEYKMQLYLETQRILQEIEEKKLIGIVLAGRPYHADPAINHSIPDLINQLGMAVLSEDGIARMQDSKFPPLRVLNQWTWHSRLY
;
A
#
# COMPACT_ATOMS: atom_id res chain seq x y z
N HIS A 1 0.18 -18.03 -2.18
CA HIS A 1 0.16 -19.27 -1.40
C HIS A 1 1.56 -19.74 -1.02
N ALA A 2 2.53 -19.80 -1.97
CA ALA A 2 3.89 -20.33 -1.69
C ALA A 2 4.59 -19.63 -0.53
N HIS A 3 4.59 -18.30 -0.49
CA HIS A 3 5.21 -17.53 0.60
C HIS A 3 4.54 -17.79 1.96
N ILE A 4 3.21 -17.93 1.98
CA ILE A 4 2.49 -18.25 3.22
C ILE A 4 2.81 -19.67 3.69
N TYR A 5 2.93 -20.63 2.77
CA TYR A 5 3.35 -21.99 3.08
C TYR A 5 4.76 -22.03 3.70
N ASP A 6 5.72 -21.32 3.09
CA ASP A 6 7.09 -21.21 3.61
C ASP A 6 7.11 -20.56 5.01
N LEU A 7 6.38 -19.45 5.19
CA LEU A 7 6.25 -18.79 6.49
C LEU A 7 5.65 -19.71 7.54
N ALA A 8 4.57 -20.44 7.24
CA ALA A 8 3.95 -21.38 8.17
C ALA A 8 4.93 -22.49 8.57
N GLY A 9 5.74 -22.99 7.60
CA GLY A 9 6.78 -24.00 7.87
C GLY A 9 7.86 -23.55 8.84
N ARG A 10 8.08 -22.24 8.96
CA ARG A 10 9.01 -21.63 9.94
C ARG A 10 8.41 -21.52 11.35
N LYS A 11 7.14 -21.89 11.53
CA LYS A 11 6.40 -21.94 12.79
C LYS A 11 6.44 -20.60 13.57
N PRO A 12 6.10 -19.45 12.97
CA PRO A 12 5.96 -18.21 13.71
C PRO A 12 4.75 -18.31 14.65
N ASP A 13 4.71 -17.45 15.67
CA ASP A 13 3.56 -17.35 16.58
C ASP A 13 2.27 -17.02 15.83
N PHE A 14 2.38 -16.17 14.81
CA PHE A 14 1.29 -15.86 13.88
C PHE A 14 1.83 -15.32 12.55
N ILE A 15 1.00 -15.43 11.51
CA ILE A 15 1.17 -14.71 10.24
C ILE A 15 0.10 -13.61 10.20
N TRP A 16 0.53 -12.36 9.96
CA TRP A 16 -0.35 -11.20 9.87
C TRP A 16 -0.60 -10.82 8.42
N TYR A 17 -1.84 -10.98 7.97
CA TYR A 17 -2.25 -10.61 6.62
C TYR A 17 -3.66 -10.03 6.62
N PRO A 18 -3.84 -8.74 6.95
CA PRO A 18 -5.16 -8.14 7.11
C PRO A 18 -5.88 -7.94 5.76
N CYS A 19 -7.20 -7.99 5.82
CA CYS A 19 -8.10 -7.52 4.77
C CYS A 19 -8.29 -6.02 4.90
N VAL A 20 -8.06 -5.26 3.84
CA VAL A 20 -8.24 -3.81 3.82
C VAL A 20 -9.13 -3.44 2.65
N ASP A 21 -10.34 -3.00 2.93
CA ASP A 21 -11.34 -2.59 1.93
C ASP A 21 -11.19 -1.13 1.50
N LYS A 22 -10.80 -0.28 2.44
CA LYS A 22 -10.58 1.16 2.23
C LYS A 22 -9.26 1.60 2.80
N GLY A 23 -8.49 2.34 2.00
CA GLY A 23 -7.34 3.08 2.46
C GLY A 23 -7.73 4.34 3.27
N PRO A 24 -6.73 5.07 3.78
CA PRO A 24 -6.93 6.41 4.28
C PRO A 24 -7.58 7.30 3.21
N ASP A 25 -8.37 8.29 3.64
CA ASP A 25 -8.94 9.27 2.72
C ASP A 25 -7.82 10.16 2.18
N GLU A 26 -7.64 10.14 0.88
CA GLU A 26 -6.64 10.95 0.18
C GLU A 26 -7.29 11.95 -0.78
N GLY A 27 -8.55 12.30 -0.53
CA GLY A 27 -9.28 13.35 -1.26
C GLY A 27 -9.96 12.90 -2.56
N GLY A 28 -9.95 11.61 -2.88
CA GLY A 28 -10.71 11.05 -4.01
C GLY A 28 -12.20 10.87 -3.69
N ALA A 29 -13.03 10.65 -4.72
CA ALA A 29 -14.46 10.38 -4.56
C ALA A 29 -14.72 9.11 -3.73
N ASN A 30 -13.84 8.11 -3.84
CA ASN A 30 -13.83 6.87 -3.05
C ASN A 30 -12.41 6.35 -2.88
N SER A 31 -12.16 5.63 -1.77
CA SER A 31 -10.84 5.09 -1.42
C SER A 31 -10.86 3.57 -1.30
N PHE A 32 -11.65 2.89 -2.13
CA PHE A 32 -11.72 1.44 -2.12
C PHE A 32 -10.48 0.80 -2.73
N HIS A 33 -10.04 -0.28 -2.11
CA HIS A 33 -9.04 -1.17 -2.69
C HIS A 33 -9.70 -2.18 -3.63
N CYS A 34 -8.90 -2.78 -4.51
CA CYS A 34 -9.36 -3.83 -5.39
C CYS A 34 -9.97 -4.99 -4.57
N PRO A 35 -11.17 -5.50 -4.90
CA PRO A 35 -11.80 -6.61 -4.18
C PRO A 35 -10.92 -7.83 -4.04
N MET A 36 -10.12 -8.13 -5.06
CA MET A 36 -9.17 -9.25 -5.01
C MET A 36 -8.13 -9.06 -3.90
N VAL A 37 -7.58 -7.85 -3.75
CA VAL A 37 -6.63 -7.54 -2.68
C VAL A 37 -7.32 -7.60 -1.31
N THR A 38 -8.53 -7.06 -1.22
CA THR A 38 -9.31 -7.03 0.02
C THR A 38 -9.65 -8.43 0.53
N SER A 39 -10.06 -9.34 -0.36
CA SER A 39 -10.53 -10.68 0.02
C SER A 39 -9.45 -11.77 -0.04
N TYR A 40 -8.28 -11.47 -0.54
CA TYR A 40 -7.23 -12.48 -0.73
C TYR A 40 -6.81 -13.20 0.55
N PRO A 41 -6.71 -12.54 1.72
CA PRO A 41 -6.42 -13.23 2.98
C PRO A 41 -7.49 -14.26 3.37
N GLU A 42 -8.77 -13.97 3.10
CA GLU A 42 -9.87 -14.93 3.30
C GLU A 42 -9.72 -16.16 2.39
N THR A 43 -9.34 -15.93 1.13
CA THR A 43 -9.06 -17.01 0.17
C THR A 43 -7.90 -17.88 0.65
N ILE A 44 -6.85 -17.28 1.19
CA ILE A 44 -5.71 -18.01 1.77
C ILE A 44 -6.19 -18.85 2.96
N GLN A 45 -6.93 -18.27 3.91
CA GLN A 45 -7.45 -19.00 5.06
C GLN A 45 -8.25 -20.22 4.60
N ALA A 46 -9.19 -20.03 3.67
CA ALA A 46 -10.06 -21.10 3.19
C ALA A 46 -9.33 -22.25 2.47
N ASN A 47 -8.19 -21.96 1.83
CA ASN A 47 -7.45 -22.95 1.05
C ASN A 47 -6.21 -23.50 1.76
N MET A 48 -5.82 -22.96 2.91
CA MET A 48 -4.59 -23.33 3.60
C MET A 48 -4.80 -23.65 5.09
N ASP A 49 -6.04 -23.81 5.55
CA ASP A 49 -6.38 -24.06 6.96
C ASP A 49 -5.66 -25.28 7.53
N GLU A 50 -5.57 -26.35 6.75
CA GLU A 50 -4.83 -27.58 7.10
C GLU A 50 -3.34 -27.30 7.36
N ILE A 51 -2.74 -26.38 6.60
CA ILE A 51 -1.33 -26.01 6.75
C ILE A 51 -1.11 -25.26 8.06
N PHE A 52 -1.98 -24.32 8.39
CA PHE A 52 -1.91 -23.59 9.64
C PHE A 52 -2.08 -24.52 10.84
N THR A 53 -3.03 -25.44 10.77
CA THR A 53 -3.25 -26.48 11.78
C THR A 53 -2.03 -27.39 11.93
N LYS A 54 -1.48 -27.90 10.81
CA LYS A 54 -0.29 -28.76 10.78
C LYS A 54 0.92 -28.15 11.46
N TYR A 55 1.18 -26.87 11.24
CA TYR A 55 2.36 -26.17 11.79
C TYR A 55 2.06 -25.45 13.11
N GLY A 56 0.80 -25.39 13.56
CA GLY A 56 0.39 -24.69 14.78
C GLY A 56 0.52 -23.17 14.67
N THR A 57 0.56 -22.63 13.45
CA THR A 57 0.70 -21.20 13.18
C THR A 57 -0.67 -20.54 13.13
N ARG A 58 -0.84 -19.42 13.83
CA ARG A 58 -2.08 -18.62 13.73
C ARG A 58 -2.04 -17.76 12.48
N PHE A 59 -3.10 -17.81 11.69
CA PHE A 59 -3.27 -16.87 10.57
C PHE A 59 -4.24 -15.76 10.97
N LEU A 60 -3.75 -14.54 11.08
CA LEU A 60 -4.51 -13.37 11.49
C LEU A 60 -4.83 -12.51 10.26
N HIS A 61 -6.09 -12.57 9.82
CA HIS A 61 -6.58 -11.90 8.61
C HIS A 61 -7.80 -10.97 8.86
N PRO A 62 -7.75 -10.11 9.88
CA PRO A 62 -8.88 -9.27 10.21
C PRO A 62 -9.15 -8.22 9.14
N PHE A 63 -10.40 -7.80 9.01
CA PHE A 63 -10.76 -6.59 8.30
C PHE A 63 -10.35 -5.35 9.11
N LEU A 64 -9.52 -4.49 8.52
CA LEU A 64 -9.00 -3.29 9.16
C LEU A 64 -9.54 -2.02 8.50
N PRO A 65 -10.32 -1.19 9.21
CA PRO A 65 -10.81 0.07 8.71
C PRO A 65 -9.73 1.17 8.86
N LEU A 66 -8.76 1.22 7.94
CA LEU A 66 -7.64 2.18 8.02
C LEU A 66 -8.11 3.64 7.95
N HIS A 67 -9.27 3.89 7.34
CA HIS A 67 -9.92 5.20 7.28
C HIS A 67 -10.61 5.64 8.60
N HIS A 68 -10.65 4.75 9.61
CA HIS A 68 -11.30 5.01 10.90
C HIS A 68 -10.37 4.68 12.09
N PRO A 69 -9.46 5.59 12.50
CA PRO A 69 -8.45 5.32 13.53
C PRO A 69 -9.00 4.75 14.83
N ALA A 70 -10.14 5.29 15.31
CA ALA A 70 -10.75 4.84 16.56
C ALA A 70 -11.34 3.41 16.47
N LYS A 71 -11.89 3.02 15.31
CA LYS A 71 -12.33 1.64 15.08
C LYS A 71 -11.14 0.70 14.93
N LEU A 72 -10.13 1.14 14.20
CA LEU A 72 -8.88 0.41 14.02
C LEU A 72 -8.27 0.07 15.38
N HIS A 73 -8.12 1.08 16.28
CA HIS A 73 -7.61 0.88 17.63
C HIS A 73 -8.38 -0.22 18.39
N LYS A 74 -9.72 -0.15 18.40
CA LYS A 74 -10.57 -1.14 19.09
C LYS A 74 -10.37 -2.55 18.54
N ILE A 75 -10.25 -2.68 17.21
CA ILE A 75 -10.03 -3.97 16.54
C ILE A 75 -8.64 -4.53 16.91
N LEU A 76 -7.59 -3.73 16.79
CA LEU A 76 -6.23 -4.12 17.14
C LEU A 76 -6.11 -4.53 18.61
N LYS A 77 -6.70 -3.77 19.53
CA LYS A 77 -6.75 -4.12 20.96
C LYS A 77 -7.40 -5.47 21.22
N ARG A 78 -8.49 -5.80 20.51
CA ARG A 78 -9.15 -7.10 20.62
C ARG A 78 -8.28 -8.24 20.09
N ILE A 79 -7.67 -8.05 18.92
CA ILE A 79 -6.84 -9.06 18.25
C ILE A 79 -5.58 -9.38 19.06
N PHE A 80 -4.92 -8.35 19.57
CA PHE A 80 -3.64 -8.48 20.27
C PHE A 80 -3.76 -8.73 21.76
N ARG A 81 -4.99 -8.76 22.29
CA ARG A 81 -5.25 -9.11 23.71
C ARG A 81 -4.65 -10.45 24.14
N PRO A 82 -4.75 -11.55 23.34
CA PRO A 82 -4.14 -12.83 23.69
C PRO A 82 -2.62 -12.79 23.80
N PHE A 83 -1.98 -11.81 23.16
CA PHE A 83 -0.54 -11.58 23.18
C PHE A 83 -0.12 -10.62 24.31
N LYS A 84 -1.04 -10.21 25.17
CA LYS A 84 -0.82 -9.30 26.32
C LYS A 84 -0.33 -7.91 25.92
N ILE A 85 -0.62 -7.46 24.68
CA ILE A 85 -0.28 -6.12 24.21
C ILE A 85 -1.31 -5.13 24.77
N SER A 86 -0.81 -4.08 25.41
CA SER A 86 -1.63 -3.04 26.02
C SER A 86 -2.22 -2.06 25.00
N GLY A 87 -3.27 -1.33 25.39
CA GLY A 87 -3.83 -0.27 24.55
C GLY A 87 -2.83 0.87 24.26
N SER A 88 -1.97 1.19 25.21
CA SER A 88 -0.92 2.22 25.03
C SER A 88 0.16 1.82 24.03
N GLU A 89 0.52 0.53 23.98
CA GLU A 89 1.44 0.02 22.97
C GLU A 89 0.82 0.08 21.57
N ILE A 90 -0.48 -0.25 21.43
CA ILE A 90 -1.22 -0.12 20.18
C ILE A 90 -1.27 1.35 19.73
N ASP A 91 -1.58 2.28 20.65
CA ASP A 91 -1.57 3.72 20.34
C ASP A 91 -0.20 4.19 19.88
N ALA A 92 0.86 3.74 20.53
CA ALA A 92 2.23 4.07 20.14
C ALA A 92 2.58 3.52 18.76
N ALA A 93 2.18 2.28 18.47
CA ALA A 93 2.39 1.63 17.18
C ALA A 93 1.62 2.36 16.04
N GLN A 94 0.36 2.74 16.29
CA GLN A 94 -0.43 3.49 15.30
C GLN A 94 0.19 4.86 15.00
N ARG A 95 0.64 5.60 16.02
CA ARG A 95 1.34 6.88 15.80
C ARG A 95 2.64 6.72 15.02
N LYS A 96 3.43 5.68 15.31
CA LYS A 96 4.66 5.40 14.56
C LYS A 96 4.38 5.04 13.11
N ALA A 97 3.36 4.22 12.87
CA ALA A 97 2.96 3.84 11.51
C ALA A 97 2.50 5.06 10.70
N GLU A 98 1.72 5.95 11.30
CA GLU A 98 1.27 7.18 10.64
C GLU A 98 2.45 8.12 10.35
N ALA A 99 3.34 8.32 11.32
CA ALA A 99 4.54 9.12 11.13
C ALA A 99 5.43 8.57 10.00
N ALA A 100 5.66 7.26 9.96
CA ALA A 100 6.44 6.61 8.91
C ALA A 100 5.76 6.76 7.53
N ARG A 101 4.43 6.71 7.48
CA ARG A 101 3.66 6.94 6.25
C ARG A 101 3.85 8.38 5.73
N GLU A 102 3.75 9.36 6.61
CA GLU A 102 3.94 10.76 6.24
C GLU A 102 5.40 11.06 5.85
N GLU A 103 6.36 10.46 6.54
CA GLU A 103 7.79 10.56 6.17
C GLU A 103 8.04 9.98 4.78
N TYR A 104 7.52 8.78 4.48
CA TYR A 104 7.62 8.20 3.14
C TYR A 104 7.03 9.11 2.06
N LYS A 105 5.86 9.70 2.33
CA LYS A 105 5.24 10.66 1.43
C LYS A 105 6.12 11.88 1.16
N MET A 106 6.73 12.41 2.22
CA MET A 106 7.62 13.57 2.09
C MET A 106 8.88 13.21 1.29
N GLN A 107 9.49 12.07 1.56
CA GLN A 107 10.66 11.61 0.80
C GLN A 107 10.34 11.44 -0.69
N LEU A 108 9.20 10.84 -1.01
CA LEU A 108 8.76 10.67 -2.39
C LEU A 108 8.53 12.02 -3.09
N TYR A 109 7.93 12.97 -2.39
CA TYR A 109 7.74 14.33 -2.89
C TYR A 109 9.07 15.01 -3.17
N LEU A 110 10.01 15.00 -2.23
CA LEU A 110 11.32 15.62 -2.38
C LEU A 110 12.12 15.02 -3.54
N GLU A 111 12.10 13.69 -3.67
CA GLU A 111 12.77 13.02 -4.77
C GLU A 111 12.13 13.37 -6.13
N THR A 112 10.81 13.46 -6.17
CA THR A 112 10.11 13.90 -7.39
C THR A 112 10.50 15.33 -7.79
N GLN A 113 10.56 16.25 -6.81
CA GLN A 113 11.02 17.63 -7.04
C GLN A 113 12.46 17.65 -7.59
N ARG A 114 13.35 16.85 -7.01
CA ARG A 114 14.74 16.73 -7.47
C ARG A 114 14.82 16.28 -8.94
N ILE A 115 14.03 15.25 -9.31
CA ILE A 115 14.01 14.74 -10.67
C ILE A 115 13.43 15.78 -11.64
N LEU A 116 12.38 16.50 -11.26
CA LEU A 116 11.80 17.55 -12.10
C LEU A 116 12.79 18.70 -12.34
N GLN A 117 13.53 19.11 -11.30
CA GLN A 117 14.58 20.08 -11.45
C GLN A 117 15.68 19.60 -12.42
N GLU A 118 16.09 18.34 -12.30
CA GLU A 118 17.07 17.74 -13.22
C GLU A 118 16.58 17.70 -14.67
N ILE A 119 15.30 17.38 -14.88
CA ILE A 119 14.65 17.42 -16.20
C ILE A 119 14.74 18.83 -16.80
N GLU A 120 14.44 19.85 -16.01
CA GLU A 120 14.46 21.24 -16.45
C GLU A 120 15.89 21.72 -16.77
N GLU A 121 16.84 21.50 -15.86
CA GLU A 121 18.24 21.91 -16.01
C GLU A 121 18.92 21.23 -17.19
N LYS A 122 18.70 19.94 -17.40
CA LYS A 122 19.33 19.17 -18.48
C LYS A 122 18.50 19.12 -19.75
N LYS A 123 17.31 19.73 -19.75
CA LYS A 123 16.34 19.67 -20.85
C LYS A 123 16.00 18.24 -21.29
N LEU A 124 15.82 17.37 -20.33
CA LEU A 124 15.46 15.98 -20.58
C LEU A 124 13.96 15.85 -20.92
N ILE A 125 13.61 14.74 -21.55
CA ILE A 125 12.21 14.31 -21.65
C ILE A 125 11.88 13.57 -20.37
N GLY A 126 10.83 14.01 -19.66
CA GLY A 126 10.29 13.31 -18.50
C GLY A 126 9.15 12.36 -18.90
N ILE A 127 9.21 11.14 -18.47
CA ILE A 127 8.17 10.11 -18.68
C ILE A 127 7.52 9.76 -17.35
N VAL A 128 6.21 9.95 -17.22
CA VAL A 128 5.45 9.49 -16.07
C VAL A 128 4.96 8.07 -16.33
N LEU A 129 5.41 7.12 -15.51
CA LEU A 129 4.89 5.77 -15.54
C LEU A 129 3.60 5.72 -14.71
N ALA A 130 2.46 5.79 -15.40
CA ALA A 130 1.15 5.68 -14.81
C ALA A 130 0.70 4.22 -14.77
N GLY A 131 0.29 3.74 -13.60
CA GLY A 131 -0.16 2.36 -13.46
C GLY A 131 -0.49 1.98 -12.03
N ARG A 132 -0.47 0.70 -11.74
CA ARG A 132 -0.67 0.18 -10.38
C ARG A 132 0.66 0.19 -9.63
N PRO A 133 0.68 0.28 -8.28
CA PRO A 133 1.91 0.35 -7.49
C PRO A 133 2.90 -0.78 -7.76
N TYR A 134 2.40 -1.97 -8.04
CA TYR A 134 3.25 -3.12 -8.34
C TYR A 134 4.02 -2.97 -9.68
N HIS A 135 3.61 -2.05 -10.56
CA HIS A 135 4.38 -1.76 -11.78
C HIS A 135 5.67 -0.99 -11.49
N ALA A 136 5.83 -0.43 -10.29
CA ALA A 136 7.10 0.16 -9.85
C ALA A 136 8.11 -0.90 -9.36
N ASP A 137 7.67 -2.14 -9.12
CA ASP A 137 8.54 -3.24 -8.67
C ASP A 137 9.46 -3.71 -9.81
N PRO A 138 10.80 -3.73 -9.62
CA PRO A 138 11.75 -4.15 -10.66
C PRO A 138 11.53 -5.56 -11.19
N ALA A 139 11.00 -6.48 -10.36
CA ALA A 139 10.71 -7.84 -10.77
C ALA A 139 9.47 -7.96 -11.68
N ILE A 140 8.60 -6.95 -11.66
CA ILE A 140 7.32 -6.96 -12.39
C ILE A 140 7.38 -6.05 -13.63
N ASN A 141 8.10 -4.92 -13.54
CA ASN A 141 8.11 -3.88 -14.59
C ASN A 141 8.99 -4.22 -15.80
N HIS A 142 9.62 -5.39 -15.82
CA HIS A 142 10.47 -5.86 -16.94
C HIS A 142 11.58 -4.87 -17.33
N SER A 143 12.15 -4.14 -16.38
CA SER A 143 13.18 -3.11 -16.59
C SER A 143 12.74 -1.97 -17.54
N ILE A 144 11.44 -1.69 -17.66
CA ILE A 144 10.95 -0.57 -18.47
C ILE A 144 11.52 0.77 -18.00
N PRO A 145 11.60 1.09 -16.70
CA PRO A 145 12.25 2.32 -16.22
C PRO A 145 13.72 2.42 -16.65
N ASP A 146 14.45 1.31 -16.54
CA ASP A 146 15.86 1.26 -16.93
C ASP A 146 16.07 1.52 -18.43
N LEU A 147 15.20 0.93 -19.26
CA LEU A 147 15.21 1.16 -20.71
C LEU A 147 14.96 2.65 -21.04
N ILE A 148 13.98 3.27 -20.39
CA ILE A 148 13.68 4.69 -20.59
C ILE A 148 14.88 5.55 -20.19
N ASN A 149 15.52 5.27 -19.06
CA ASN A 149 16.73 5.96 -18.62
C ASN A 149 17.90 5.78 -19.60
N GLN A 150 18.09 4.57 -20.15
CA GLN A 150 19.12 4.30 -21.16
C GLN A 150 18.89 5.08 -22.47
N LEU A 151 17.66 5.42 -22.78
CA LEU A 151 17.31 6.27 -23.91
C LEU A 151 17.52 7.77 -23.63
N GLY A 152 18.07 8.13 -22.47
CA GLY A 152 18.36 9.52 -22.09
C GLY A 152 17.14 10.30 -21.58
N MET A 153 16.08 9.60 -21.19
CA MET A 153 14.88 10.20 -20.62
C MET A 153 14.83 9.96 -19.10
N ALA A 154 14.16 10.85 -18.38
CA ALA A 154 13.94 10.68 -16.95
C ALA A 154 12.61 10.00 -16.67
N VAL A 155 12.55 9.16 -15.65
CA VAL A 155 11.35 8.43 -15.25
C VAL A 155 10.81 8.96 -13.93
N LEU A 156 9.52 9.21 -13.89
CA LEU A 156 8.76 9.61 -12.71
C LEU A 156 7.67 8.59 -12.43
N SER A 157 7.41 8.31 -11.15
CA SER A 157 6.27 7.51 -10.76
C SER A 157 5.00 8.36 -10.66
N GLU A 158 3.86 7.75 -10.94
CA GLU A 158 2.55 8.37 -10.73
C GLU A 158 2.37 8.85 -9.28
N ASP A 159 2.80 8.06 -8.31
CA ASP A 159 2.74 8.42 -6.88
C ASP A 159 3.47 9.72 -6.53
N GLY A 160 4.60 10.00 -7.19
CA GLY A 160 5.35 11.23 -7.01
C GLY A 160 4.62 12.43 -7.58
N ILE A 161 4.13 12.31 -8.81
CA ILE A 161 3.46 13.40 -9.53
C ILE A 161 2.08 13.72 -8.93
N ALA A 162 1.30 12.72 -8.59
CA ALA A 162 -0.04 12.91 -8.01
C ALA A 162 -0.03 13.74 -6.72
N ARG A 163 1.09 13.77 -6.00
CA ARG A 163 1.24 14.57 -4.77
C ARG A 163 1.58 16.03 -5.01
N MET A 164 1.91 16.38 -6.24
CA MET A 164 2.26 17.75 -6.60
C MET A 164 1.07 18.58 -7.03
N GLN A 165 -0.06 17.94 -7.27
CA GLN A 165 -1.29 18.63 -7.64
C GLN A 165 -2.04 19.09 -6.39
N ASP A 166 -2.45 20.33 -6.36
CA ASP A 166 -3.49 20.81 -5.45
C ASP A 166 -4.74 19.96 -5.67
N SER A 167 -5.29 19.43 -4.60
CA SER A 167 -6.30 18.38 -4.48
C SER A 167 -7.67 18.63 -5.16
N LYS A 168 -7.70 19.33 -6.28
CA LYS A 168 -8.91 19.50 -7.08
C LYS A 168 -8.93 18.46 -8.18
N PHE A 169 -9.43 17.27 -7.86
CA PHE A 169 -9.72 16.27 -8.88
C PHE A 169 -10.72 16.83 -9.88
N PRO A 170 -10.45 16.73 -11.20
CA PRO A 170 -11.43 17.13 -12.19
C PRO A 170 -12.70 16.28 -12.05
N PRO A 171 -13.89 16.82 -12.34
CA PRO A 171 -15.13 16.06 -12.30
C PRO A 171 -15.04 14.94 -13.34
N LEU A 172 -15.03 13.70 -12.88
CA LEU A 172 -15.06 12.53 -13.73
C LEU A 172 -16.48 12.28 -14.25
N ARG A 173 -16.60 11.83 -15.50
CA ARG A 173 -17.91 11.48 -16.12
C ARG A 173 -18.57 10.28 -15.45
N VAL A 174 -17.77 9.42 -14.78
CA VAL A 174 -18.25 8.24 -14.07
C VAL A 174 -17.74 8.26 -12.64
N LEU A 175 -18.53 7.68 -11.74
CA LEU A 175 -18.11 7.53 -10.35
C LEU A 175 -16.88 6.61 -10.28
N ASN A 176 -15.77 7.14 -9.81
CA ASN A 176 -14.58 6.37 -9.59
C ASN A 176 -14.60 5.78 -8.17
N GLN A 177 -14.49 4.46 -8.08
CA GLN A 177 -14.54 3.74 -6.80
C GLN A 177 -13.15 3.41 -6.26
N TRP A 178 -12.11 3.50 -7.10
CA TRP A 178 -10.77 3.02 -6.76
C TRP A 178 -9.84 4.18 -6.46
N THR A 179 -9.11 4.11 -5.35
CA THR A 179 -8.12 5.12 -4.95
C THR A 179 -7.12 5.45 -6.07
N TRP A 180 -6.61 4.43 -6.77
CA TRP A 180 -5.61 4.60 -7.82
C TRP A 180 -6.12 5.33 -9.04
N HIS A 181 -7.34 5.06 -9.45
CA HIS A 181 -7.92 5.77 -10.59
C HIS A 181 -8.09 7.27 -10.30
N SER A 182 -8.43 7.61 -9.05
CA SER A 182 -8.55 9.02 -8.65
C SER A 182 -7.24 9.78 -8.72
N ARG A 183 -6.11 9.09 -8.64
CA ARG A 183 -4.77 9.71 -8.72
C ARG A 183 -4.23 9.85 -10.13
N LEU A 184 -4.77 9.09 -11.09
CA LEU A 184 -4.31 9.10 -12.47
C LEU A 184 -4.95 10.25 -13.28
N TYR A 185 -5.98 10.90 -12.77
CA TYR A 185 -6.69 12.01 -13.39
C TYR A 185 -6.38 13.32 -12.71
#